data_9860c367835310151534d1b9210ee898
#
_entry.id   9860c367835310151534d1b9210ee898
#
_cell.length_a   1.000
_cell.length_b   1.000
_cell.length_c   1.000
_cell.angle_alpha   90.00
_cell.angle_beta   90.00
_cell.angle_gamma   90.00
#
_symmetry.space_group_name_H-M   'P 1'
#
loop_
_entity.id
_entity.type
_entity.pdbx_description
1 polymer ?
#
loop_
_entity_poly.entity_id
_entity_poly.type
_entity_poly.pdbx_seq_one_letter_code
_entity_poly.pdbx_strand_id
1 'polypeptide(L)'
;MKKRLYGVTITSGDDFMKFLKNFKHRLSIILCAVFIFALVPAVSAETSISGAGTVATFAGNLNVRSGAGTGYSIKTSLSKGSTVTLIKKSGSFWYVRYSESGYGYCSDKYISVISSDVKSVKTTSGNLNVRTGASTSFAVKDSLKSGTAVTVLGTQNGFSKILYDGNKTGYVSSAYLKSANTNTGYKEIKLNVVSFKQTDSRWKNVTLGTSGQTIGKIGCATTALSMTESYRLSYTVYPDAMAKKLSYTSGGAVYWPENYNIVTDSSDYLNKIYSVLSSGKPVILGAKNASGSQHYVVITGVLETSSLTPSAFIINDPGSFGRTRLSQFFSDYPYFYKMLYSK
;
A
#
# COMPACT_ATOMS: atom_id res chain seq x y z
N MET A 1 -17.60 -7.03 -64.24
CA MET A 1 -18.25 -6.05 -63.32
C MET A 1 -17.17 -5.38 -62.52
N LYS A 2 -16.92 -4.10 -62.76
CA LYS A 2 -15.88 -3.35 -62.01
C LYS A 2 -16.46 -2.90 -60.66
N LYS A 3 -15.91 -3.37 -59.54
CA LYS A 3 -16.26 -2.88 -58.18
C LYS A 3 -15.24 -1.87 -57.68
N ARG A 4 -15.69 -0.71 -57.20
CA ARG A 4 -14.85 0.30 -56.52
C ARG A 4 -14.97 0.10 -55.01
N LEU A 5 -13.84 -0.02 -54.35
CA LEU A 5 -13.78 -0.01 -52.88
C LEU A 5 -12.75 1.07 -52.45
N TYR A 6 -13.17 2.01 -51.62
CA TYR A 6 -12.34 3.11 -51.11
C TYR A 6 -11.50 3.85 -52.13
N GLY A 7 -12.09 4.19 -53.31
CA GLY A 7 -11.44 5.01 -54.32
C GLY A 7 -10.47 4.26 -55.27
N VAL A 8 -10.26 2.94 -55.07
CA VAL A 8 -9.39 2.11 -55.92
C VAL A 8 -10.24 1.23 -56.85
N THR A 9 -9.88 1.21 -58.13
CA THR A 9 -10.54 0.34 -59.13
C THR A 9 -9.84 -1.00 -59.15
N ILE A 10 -10.51 -2.08 -58.75
CA ILE A 10 -10.00 -3.45 -58.74
C ILE A 10 -10.47 -4.15 -60.03
N THR A 11 -9.52 -4.59 -60.84
CA THR A 11 -9.76 -5.21 -62.15
C THR A 11 -9.37 -6.68 -62.20
N SER A 12 -8.53 -7.14 -61.25
CA SER A 12 -8.10 -8.54 -61.18
C SER A 12 -7.95 -9.01 -59.72
N GLY A 13 -7.83 -10.33 -59.53
CA GLY A 13 -7.55 -10.94 -58.21
C GLY A 13 -6.24 -10.48 -57.61
N ASP A 14 -5.24 -10.20 -58.44
CA ASP A 14 -3.93 -9.72 -58.01
C ASP A 14 -3.98 -8.28 -57.48
N ASP A 15 -4.83 -7.43 -58.04
CA ASP A 15 -5.07 -6.09 -57.58
C ASP A 15 -5.71 -6.09 -56.19
N PHE A 16 -6.61 -7.04 -55.94
CA PHE A 16 -7.24 -7.19 -54.64
C PHE A 16 -6.25 -7.71 -53.56
N MET A 17 -5.38 -8.64 -53.92
CA MET A 17 -4.34 -9.12 -53.01
C MET A 17 -3.27 -8.07 -52.67
N LYS A 18 -2.89 -7.23 -53.64
CA LYS A 18 -2.02 -6.08 -53.43
C LYS A 18 -2.66 -5.01 -52.52
N PHE A 19 -3.98 -4.75 -52.73
CA PHE A 19 -4.74 -3.84 -51.86
C PHE A 19 -4.78 -4.35 -50.41
N LEU A 20 -5.07 -5.65 -50.17
CA LEU A 20 -5.10 -6.25 -48.86
C LEU A 20 -3.72 -6.23 -48.17
N LYS A 21 -2.64 -6.45 -48.91
CA LYS A 21 -1.28 -6.44 -48.38
C LYS A 21 -0.88 -5.00 -47.92
N ASN A 22 -1.22 -3.99 -48.73
CA ASN A 22 -0.99 -2.60 -48.37
C ASN A 22 -1.91 -2.10 -47.25
N PHE A 23 -3.14 -2.64 -47.16
CA PHE A 23 -4.07 -2.31 -46.07
C PHE A 23 -3.62 -2.89 -44.72
N LYS A 24 -3.11 -4.13 -44.70
CA LYS A 24 -2.50 -4.73 -43.49
C LYS A 24 -1.27 -3.94 -43.03
N HIS A 25 -0.43 -3.46 -43.95
CA HIS A 25 0.75 -2.64 -43.61
C HIS A 25 0.36 -1.26 -43.06
N ARG A 26 -0.66 -0.63 -43.61
CA ARG A 26 -1.16 0.67 -43.12
C ARG A 26 -1.89 0.51 -41.78
N LEU A 27 -2.64 -0.56 -41.57
CA LEU A 27 -3.28 -0.85 -40.29
C LEU A 27 -2.26 -1.18 -39.20
N SER A 28 -1.16 -1.88 -39.56
CA SER A 28 -0.06 -2.18 -38.60
C SER A 28 0.69 -0.92 -38.16
N ILE A 29 0.89 0.04 -39.06
CA ILE A 29 1.55 1.33 -38.77
C ILE A 29 0.62 2.23 -37.94
N ILE A 30 -0.68 2.23 -38.20
CA ILE A 30 -1.67 2.97 -37.38
C ILE A 30 -1.81 2.36 -36.00
N LEU A 31 -1.80 1.02 -35.85
CA LEU A 31 -1.83 0.37 -34.55
C LEU A 31 -0.55 0.61 -33.75
N CYS A 32 0.65 0.63 -34.40
CA CYS A 32 1.90 1.00 -33.73
C CYS A 32 1.94 2.49 -33.35
N ALA A 33 1.38 3.40 -34.16
CA ALA A 33 1.33 4.83 -33.84
C ALA A 33 0.35 5.13 -32.68
N VAL A 34 -0.77 4.41 -32.58
CA VAL A 34 -1.73 4.55 -31.46
C VAL A 34 -1.17 3.95 -30.17
N PHE A 35 -0.33 2.90 -30.23
CA PHE A 35 0.30 2.32 -29.03
C PHE A 35 1.51 3.13 -28.51
N ILE A 36 2.15 3.95 -29.35
CA ILE A 36 3.28 4.81 -28.93
C ILE A 36 2.76 6.10 -28.24
N PHE A 37 1.50 6.50 -28.46
CA PHE A 37 0.92 7.68 -27.77
C PHE A 37 0.21 7.35 -26.44
N ALA A 38 0.11 6.08 -26.06
CA ALA A 38 -0.52 5.66 -24.80
C ALA A 38 0.48 5.34 -23.68
N LEU A 39 1.77 5.60 -23.88
CA LEU A 39 2.82 5.51 -22.84
C LEU A 39 3.44 6.91 -22.58
N VAL A 40 2.58 7.91 -22.37
CA VAL A 40 2.96 8.99 -21.47
C VAL A 40 2.73 8.41 -20.08
N PRO A 41 3.78 8.16 -19.28
CA PRO A 41 3.56 7.81 -17.91
C PRO A 41 2.75 8.96 -17.32
N ALA A 42 1.60 8.67 -16.74
CA ALA A 42 0.88 9.61 -15.92
C ALA A 42 1.89 10.16 -14.90
N VAL A 43 2.25 11.42 -15.10
CA VAL A 43 3.14 12.15 -14.22
C VAL A 43 2.49 12.16 -12.85
N SER A 44 3.21 11.56 -11.93
CA SER A 44 3.15 11.76 -10.49
C SER A 44 1.79 11.56 -9.84
N ALA A 45 1.57 10.37 -9.31
CA ALA A 45 1.14 10.35 -7.93
C ALA A 45 2.15 11.21 -7.16
N GLU A 46 1.75 12.37 -6.65
CA GLU A 46 2.56 13.16 -5.72
C GLU A 46 3.04 12.19 -4.65
N THR A 47 4.36 11.97 -4.59
CA THR A 47 4.92 11.04 -3.63
C THR A 47 4.72 11.70 -2.28
N SER A 48 3.75 11.22 -1.52
CA SER A 48 3.45 11.78 -0.21
C SER A 48 4.68 11.70 0.66
N ILE A 49 5.07 12.83 1.23
CA ILE A 49 6.19 12.90 2.16
C ILE A 49 5.72 12.57 3.57
N SER A 50 6.56 11.87 4.35
CA SER A 50 6.29 11.51 5.74
C SER A 50 7.00 12.41 6.74
N GLY A 51 7.96 13.23 6.27
CA GLY A 51 8.71 14.11 7.15
C GLY A 51 10.13 14.41 6.66
N ALA A 52 10.97 14.82 7.58
CA ALA A 52 12.38 15.12 7.39
C ALA A 52 13.26 14.23 8.27
N GLY A 53 14.37 13.79 7.73
CA GLY A 53 15.41 13.07 8.46
C GLY A 53 16.79 13.67 8.24
N THR A 54 17.70 13.38 9.17
CA THR A 54 19.11 13.73 9.07
C THR A 54 19.96 12.49 9.12
N VAL A 55 20.99 12.42 8.28
CA VAL A 55 21.98 11.34 8.30
C VAL A 55 22.76 11.39 9.61
N ALA A 56 22.69 10.31 10.40
CA ALA A 56 23.24 10.16 11.73
C ALA A 56 24.24 8.99 11.82
N THR A 57 25.10 8.85 10.82
CA THR A 57 26.17 7.85 10.84
C THR A 57 27.19 8.18 11.95
N PHE A 58 27.74 7.15 12.60
CA PHE A 58 28.84 7.33 13.54
C PHE A 58 30.10 7.80 12.79
N ALA A 59 30.46 7.12 11.70
CA ALA A 59 31.56 7.46 10.81
C ALA A 59 31.17 7.18 9.34
N GLY A 60 31.79 7.94 8.41
CA GLY A 60 31.56 7.78 6.97
C GLY A 60 30.18 8.25 6.48
N ASN A 61 29.96 8.03 5.19
CA ASN A 61 28.76 8.42 4.49
C ASN A 61 27.70 7.31 4.52
N LEU A 62 26.42 7.70 4.45
CA LEU A 62 25.31 6.77 4.32
C LEU A 62 25.04 6.44 2.86
N ASN A 63 25.10 5.17 2.51
CA ASN A 63 24.77 4.72 1.15
C ASN A 63 23.28 4.89 0.85
N VAL A 64 22.99 5.45 -0.31
CA VAL A 64 21.65 5.47 -0.93
C VAL A 64 21.61 4.38 -1.99
N ARG A 65 20.65 3.49 -1.90
CA ARG A 65 20.56 2.29 -2.72
C ARG A 65 19.35 2.30 -3.66
N SER A 66 19.40 1.46 -4.68
CA SER A 66 18.30 1.29 -5.65
C SER A 66 17.09 0.54 -5.08
N GLY A 67 17.25 -0.18 -3.96
CA GLY A 67 16.19 -0.95 -3.31
C GLY A 67 16.39 -1.06 -1.79
N ALA A 68 15.38 -1.55 -1.09
CA ALA A 68 15.32 -1.65 0.37
C ALA A 68 16.11 -2.87 0.88
N GLY A 69 17.42 -2.83 0.82
CA GLY A 69 18.30 -3.91 1.29
C GLY A 69 19.77 -3.64 0.98
N THR A 70 20.68 -4.28 1.71
CA THR A 70 22.13 -4.11 1.54
C THR A 70 22.66 -4.74 0.26
N GLY A 71 21.94 -5.68 -0.34
CA GLY A 71 22.30 -6.32 -1.62
C GLY A 71 21.98 -5.48 -2.86
N TYR A 72 21.24 -4.38 -2.72
CA TYR A 72 20.93 -3.49 -3.85
C TYR A 72 22.09 -2.54 -4.15
N SER A 73 22.25 -2.18 -5.43
CA SER A 73 23.32 -1.29 -5.91
C SER A 73 23.26 0.08 -5.23
N ILE A 74 24.45 0.64 -4.97
CA ILE A 74 24.61 1.98 -4.43
C ILE A 74 24.43 2.98 -5.56
N LYS A 75 23.50 3.93 -5.40
CA LYS A 75 23.23 5.05 -6.33
C LYS A 75 24.13 6.25 -6.02
N THR A 76 24.30 6.54 -4.74
CA THR A 76 25.12 7.63 -4.21
C THR A 76 25.35 7.42 -2.71
N SER A 77 26.05 8.36 -2.08
CA SER A 77 26.21 8.39 -0.63
C SER A 77 25.97 9.80 -0.08
N LEU A 78 25.46 9.90 1.15
CA LEU A 78 25.13 11.14 1.84
C LEU A 78 26.06 11.31 3.05
N SER A 79 26.62 12.48 3.21
CA SER A 79 27.47 12.81 4.36
C SER A 79 26.64 12.88 5.65
N LYS A 80 27.28 12.61 6.79
CA LYS A 80 26.72 12.85 8.11
C LYS A 80 26.19 14.29 8.21
N GLY A 81 24.99 14.46 8.78
CA GLY A 81 24.32 15.74 8.90
C GLY A 81 23.51 16.16 7.67
N SER A 82 23.62 15.44 6.53
CA SER A 82 22.76 15.71 5.35
C SER A 82 21.30 15.54 5.71
N THR A 83 20.47 16.51 5.30
CA THR A 83 19.02 16.42 5.47
C THR A 83 18.38 15.78 4.24
N VAL A 84 17.38 14.96 4.46
CA VAL A 84 16.60 14.27 3.41
C VAL A 84 15.11 14.34 3.70
N THR A 85 14.31 14.37 2.65
CA THR A 85 12.87 14.19 2.76
C THR A 85 12.55 12.71 2.90
N LEU A 86 11.84 12.34 3.95
CA LEU A 86 11.36 10.98 4.18
C LEU A 86 10.05 10.77 3.42
N ILE A 87 9.93 9.68 2.67
CA ILE A 87 8.76 9.37 1.86
C ILE A 87 7.99 8.20 2.49
N LYS A 88 8.61 7.03 2.60
CA LYS A 88 7.99 5.84 3.20
C LYS A 88 9.02 4.89 3.78
N LYS A 89 8.62 4.10 4.77
CA LYS A 89 9.41 2.97 5.25
C LYS A 89 9.18 1.73 4.39
N SER A 90 10.25 0.94 4.23
CA SER A 90 10.23 -0.38 3.61
C SER A 90 11.15 -1.30 4.41
N GLY A 91 10.59 -2.06 5.34
CA GLY A 91 11.35 -2.81 6.35
C GLY A 91 12.25 -1.89 7.17
N SER A 92 13.55 -2.20 7.24
CA SER A 92 14.58 -1.39 7.91
C SER A 92 15.20 -0.30 7.03
N PHE A 93 14.51 0.10 5.97
CA PHE A 93 14.95 1.16 5.07
C PHE A 93 13.93 2.27 4.96
N TRP A 94 14.41 3.52 4.84
CA TRP A 94 13.65 4.66 4.38
C TRP A 94 13.80 4.84 2.86
N TYR A 95 12.71 4.98 2.12
CA TYR A 95 12.73 5.58 0.81
C TYR A 95 12.75 7.09 0.99
N VAL A 96 13.81 7.72 0.49
CA VAL A 96 14.09 9.15 0.70
C VAL A 96 14.23 9.88 -0.62
N ARG A 97 13.92 11.19 -0.60
CA ARG A 97 14.32 12.13 -1.63
C ARG A 97 15.47 12.95 -1.07
N TYR A 98 16.62 12.92 -1.72
CA TYR A 98 17.87 13.54 -1.25
C TYR A 98 18.33 14.70 -2.13
N SER A 99 17.65 14.96 -3.25
CA SER A 99 17.83 16.11 -4.13
C SER A 99 16.57 16.35 -4.94
N GLU A 100 16.53 17.37 -5.79
CA GLU A 100 15.37 17.70 -6.61
C GLU A 100 14.82 16.52 -7.44
N SER A 101 15.71 15.68 -7.98
CA SER A 101 15.37 14.48 -8.76
C SER A 101 15.95 13.18 -8.18
N GLY A 102 16.66 13.24 -7.04
CA GLY A 102 17.36 12.12 -6.45
C GLY A 102 16.52 11.36 -5.44
N TYR A 103 16.29 10.07 -5.69
CA TYR A 103 15.54 9.16 -4.81
C TYR A 103 16.28 7.85 -4.60
N GLY A 104 16.11 7.26 -3.42
CA GLY A 104 16.65 5.93 -3.12
C GLY A 104 16.38 5.49 -1.70
N TYR A 105 16.95 4.37 -1.34
CA TYR A 105 16.75 3.71 -0.05
C TYR A 105 17.96 3.86 0.86
N CYS A 106 17.74 4.33 2.09
CA CYS A 106 18.73 4.45 3.15
C CYS A 106 18.34 3.57 4.33
N SER A 107 19.31 2.91 4.97
CA SER A 107 19.04 2.20 6.23
C SER A 107 18.51 3.15 7.29
N ASP A 108 17.38 2.79 7.90
CA ASP A 108 16.72 3.62 8.92
C ASP A 108 17.56 3.77 10.20
N LYS A 109 18.44 2.79 10.47
CA LYS A 109 19.40 2.83 11.58
C LYS A 109 20.27 4.09 11.58
N TYR A 110 20.51 4.66 10.40
CA TYR A 110 21.39 5.82 10.20
C TYR A 110 20.63 7.09 9.79
N ILE A 111 19.32 7.10 9.97
CA ILE A 111 18.47 8.28 9.75
C ILE A 111 17.79 8.66 11.06
N SER A 112 18.11 9.84 11.58
CA SER A 112 17.38 10.46 12.68
C SER A 112 16.21 11.27 12.12
N VAL A 113 14.98 10.93 12.48
CA VAL A 113 13.79 11.72 12.10
C VAL A 113 13.79 13.01 12.90
N ILE A 114 13.80 14.16 12.21
CA ILE A 114 13.88 15.49 12.82
C ILE A 114 12.55 16.24 12.78
N SER A 115 11.64 15.88 11.89
CA SER A 115 10.27 16.41 11.85
C SER A 115 9.34 15.50 11.07
N SER A 116 8.11 15.38 11.53
CA SER A 116 6.98 14.75 10.83
C SER A 116 5.84 15.75 10.55
N ASP A 117 6.06 17.05 10.80
CA ASP A 117 5.07 18.10 10.52
C ASP A 117 5.06 18.45 9.03
N VAL A 118 4.27 17.71 8.27
CA VAL A 118 4.09 17.91 6.83
C VAL A 118 2.94 18.88 6.58
N LYS A 119 3.22 19.91 5.79
CA LYS A 119 2.23 20.91 5.35
C LYS A 119 2.16 20.97 3.84
N SER A 120 1.05 21.44 3.31
CA SER A 120 0.85 21.77 1.91
C SER A 120 0.77 23.27 1.73
N VAL A 121 1.42 23.79 0.70
CA VAL A 121 1.28 25.19 0.28
C VAL A 121 -0.14 25.44 -0.19
N LYS A 122 -0.80 26.47 0.35
CA LYS A 122 -2.14 26.89 -0.06
C LYS A 122 -2.17 28.39 -0.32
N THR A 123 -2.00 28.75 -1.59
CA THR A 123 -2.20 30.11 -2.11
C THR A 123 -3.49 30.16 -2.92
N THR A 124 -4.17 31.32 -2.91
CA THR A 124 -5.38 31.58 -3.76
C THR A 124 -4.97 31.96 -5.17
N SER A 125 -3.81 32.57 -5.33
CA SER A 125 -3.20 32.93 -6.61
C SER A 125 -1.69 32.97 -6.50
N GLY A 126 -0.98 32.68 -7.59
CA GLY A 126 0.47 32.70 -7.64
C GLY A 126 1.18 31.64 -6.78
N ASN A 127 2.50 31.74 -6.71
CA ASN A 127 3.36 30.85 -5.94
C ASN A 127 3.69 31.45 -4.58
N LEU A 128 3.99 30.60 -3.60
CA LEU A 128 4.49 31.00 -2.29
C LEU A 128 6.00 31.25 -2.36
N ASN A 129 6.43 32.46 -2.02
CA ASN A 129 7.86 32.80 -1.98
C ASN A 129 8.59 32.06 -0.86
N VAL A 130 9.73 31.44 -1.19
CA VAL A 130 10.69 30.89 -0.23
C VAL A 130 11.80 31.90 -0.03
N ARG A 131 12.06 32.29 1.22
CA ARG A 131 13.01 33.34 1.58
C ARG A 131 14.23 32.80 2.31
N THR A 132 15.27 33.60 2.35
CA THR A 132 16.52 33.29 3.08
C THR A 132 16.37 33.41 4.61
N GLY A 133 15.34 34.10 5.11
CA GLY A 133 15.08 34.30 6.52
C GLY A 133 13.61 34.52 6.86
N ALA A 134 13.29 34.60 8.14
CA ALA A 134 11.94 34.60 8.70
C ALA A 134 11.31 36.01 8.74
N SER A 135 11.24 36.69 7.60
CA SER A 135 10.58 37.99 7.42
C SER A 135 10.38 38.26 5.92
N THR A 136 9.44 39.14 5.58
CA THR A 136 9.26 39.66 4.22
C THR A 136 10.41 40.50 3.70
N SER A 137 11.26 41.04 4.60
CA SER A 137 12.47 41.82 4.25
C SER A 137 13.61 40.95 3.72
N PHE A 138 13.61 39.63 3.97
CA PHE A 138 14.64 38.75 3.45
C PHE A 138 14.42 38.43 1.98
N ALA A 139 15.51 38.23 1.25
CA ALA A 139 15.50 37.95 -0.16
C ALA A 139 14.70 36.66 -0.50
N VAL A 140 13.94 36.71 -1.59
CA VAL A 140 13.30 35.53 -2.17
C VAL A 140 14.38 34.71 -2.90
N LYS A 141 14.49 33.44 -2.57
CA LYS A 141 15.47 32.51 -3.17
C LYS A 141 14.82 31.42 -4.04
N ASP A 142 13.51 31.18 -3.84
CA ASP A 142 12.74 30.18 -4.57
C ASP A 142 11.24 30.48 -4.48
N SER A 143 10.40 29.71 -5.17
CA SER A 143 8.94 29.80 -5.07
C SER A 143 8.27 28.44 -5.23
N LEU A 144 7.19 28.20 -4.47
CA LEU A 144 6.46 26.93 -4.42
C LEU A 144 5.03 27.11 -4.94
N LYS A 145 4.60 26.21 -5.81
CA LYS A 145 3.21 26.16 -6.30
C LYS A 145 2.25 25.74 -5.18
N SER A 146 1.00 26.21 -5.27
CA SER A 146 -0.08 25.70 -4.42
C SER A 146 -0.17 24.17 -4.55
N GLY A 147 -0.37 23.46 -3.45
CA GLY A 147 -0.36 22.00 -3.40
C GLY A 147 1.00 21.39 -3.07
N THR A 148 2.12 22.12 -3.22
CA THR A 148 3.46 21.57 -2.92
C THR A 148 3.55 21.14 -1.46
N ALA A 149 3.90 19.87 -1.23
CA ALA A 149 4.14 19.34 0.11
C ALA A 149 5.53 19.72 0.62
N VAL A 150 5.61 20.19 1.86
CA VAL A 150 6.84 20.59 2.55
C VAL A 150 6.85 20.05 3.97
N THR A 151 8.04 19.81 4.54
CA THR A 151 8.17 19.48 5.97
C THR A 151 8.57 20.72 6.75
N VAL A 152 7.81 21.06 7.80
CA VAL A 152 8.13 22.18 8.69
C VAL A 152 9.20 21.72 9.69
N LEU A 153 10.30 22.45 9.74
CA LEU A 153 11.42 22.19 10.65
C LEU A 153 11.37 23.07 11.92
N GLY A 154 10.54 24.09 11.90
CA GLY A 154 10.35 25.04 13.02
C GLY A 154 9.66 26.30 12.54
N THR A 155 9.16 27.11 13.50
CA THR A 155 8.44 28.35 13.21
C THR A 155 8.99 29.50 14.05
N GLN A 156 9.08 30.69 13.47
CA GLN A 156 9.40 31.93 14.15
C GLN A 156 8.82 33.15 13.41
N ASN A 157 8.36 34.16 14.13
CA ASN A 157 7.88 35.42 13.56
C ASN A 157 6.81 35.27 12.47
N GLY A 158 5.93 34.27 12.58
CA GLY A 158 4.91 33.99 11.56
C GLY A 158 5.45 33.32 10.29
N PHE A 159 6.72 32.90 10.28
CA PHE A 159 7.34 32.15 9.20
C PHE A 159 7.70 30.74 9.64
N SER A 160 7.57 29.78 8.73
CA SER A 160 8.01 28.39 8.90
C SER A 160 9.29 28.16 8.14
N LYS A 161 10.33 27.65 8.83
CA LYS A 161 11.48 27.03 8.17
C LYS A 161 11.05 25.69 7.60
N ILE A 162 11.22 25.47 6.32
CA ILE A 162 10.75 24.27 5.62
C ILE A 162 11.89 23.52 4.95
N LEU A 163 11.69 22.21 4.82
CA LEU A 163 12.42 21.33 3.90
C LEU A 163 11.53 21.06 2.67
N TYR A 164 12.09 21.25 1.47
CA TYR A 164 11.42 21.04 0.20
C TYR A 164 12.41 20.52 -0.85
N ASP A 165 11.93 19.98 -1.96
CA ASP A 165 12.74 19.46 -3.08
C ASP A 165 13.89 18.54 -2.65
N GLY A 166 13.60 17.67 -1.67
CA GLY A 166 14.53 16.66 -1.19
C GLY A 166 15.42 17.14 -0.05
N ASN A 167 16.21 18.20 -0.26
CA ASN A 167 17.19 18.69 0.72
C ASN A 167 17.31 20.23 0.79
N LYS A 168 16.51 20.96 0.00
CA LYS A 168 16.49 22.43 0.08
C LYS A 168 15.77 22.90 1.33
N THR A 169 16.26 23.98 1.97
CA THR A 169 15.59 24.62 3.10
C THR A 169 15.38 26.10 2.84
N GLY A 170 14.39 26.70 3.49
CA GLY A 170 14.12 28.14 3.42
C GLY A 170 12.95 28.51 4.31
N TYR A 171 12.53 29.75 4.27
CA TYR A 171 11.44 30.29 5.11
C TYR A 171 10.26 30.71 4.23
N VAL A 172 9.07 30.31 4.63
CA VAL A 172 7.80 30.71 4.01
C VAL A 172 6.86 31.27 5.06
N SER A 173 5.94 32.15 4.67
CA SER A 173 4.91 32.61 5.61
C SER A 173 4.03 31.43 6.02
N SER A 174 3.90 31.21 7.34
CA SER A 174 3.12 30.13 7.93
C SER A 174 1.63 30.22 7.60
N ALA A 175 1.11 31.42 7.29
CA ALA A 175 -0.29 31.64 6.92
C ALA A 175 -0.70 30.91 5.63
N TYR A 176 0.26 30.62 4.75
CA TYR A 176 0.04 29.91 3.50
C TYR A 176 0.37 28.41 3.59
N LEU A 177 0.66 27.91 4.78
CA LEU A 177 0.82 26.49 5.04
C LEU A 177 -0.43 25.97 5.73
N LYS A 178 -1.07 24.98 5.13
CA LYS A 178 -2.13 24.21 5.78
C LYS A 178 -1.59 22.83 6.10
N SER A 179 -2.14 22.19 7.13
CA SER A 179 -1.87 20.76 7.29
C SER A 179 -1.98 20.15 5.91
N ALA A 180 -0.95 19.51 5.44
CA ALA A 180 -1.09 18.73 4.23
C ALA A 180 -2.36 17.96 4.51
N ASN A 181 -3.38 18.13 3.66
CA ASN A 181 -4.32 17.05 3.53
C ASN A 181 -3.40 15.93 3.08
N THR A 182 -2.88 15.17 4.02
CA THR A 182 -2.35 13.86 3.80
C THR A 182 -3.55 13.02 3.40
N ASN A 183 -4.10 13.33 2.22
CA ASN A 183 -4.95 12.44 1.45
C ASN A 183 -4.11 11.25 0.95
N THR A 184 -3.07 10.93 1.68
CA THR A 184 -2.26 9.74 1.70
C THR A 184 -2.39 9.06 3.05
N GLY A 185 -3.32 9.50 3.85
CA GLY A 185 -3.90 8.72 4.91
C GLY A 185 -4.71 7.60 4.25
N TYR A 186 -4.58 6.45 4.78
CA TYR A 186 -5.45 5.33 4.46
C TYR A 186 -6.84 5.68 5.01
N LYS A 187 -7.84 5.75 4.13
CA LYS A 187 -9.22 6.04 4.50
C LYS A 187 -9.77 4.93 5.37
N GLU A 188 -10.66 5.28 6.27
CA GLU A 188 -11.40 4.27 7.02
C GLU A 188 -12.15 3.34 6.08
N ILE A 189 -12.04 2.04 6.34
CA ILE A 189 -12.82 0.99 5.70
C ILE A 189 -13.44 0.14 6.79
N LYS A 190 -14.75 -0.10 6.69
CA LYS A 190 -15.48 -0.95 7.62
C LYS A 190 -16.41 -1.86 6.84
N LEU A 191 -16.06 -3.12 6.73
CA LEU A 191 -16.89 -4.14 6.10
C LEU A 191 -17.79 -4.78 7.17
N ASN A 192 -19.08 -4.91 6.87
CA ASN A 192 -20.05 -5.50 7.79
C ASN A 192 -19.96 -7.04 7.77
N VAL A 193 -18.84 -7.57 8.26
CA VAL A 193 -18.59 -9.01 8.36
C VAL A 193 -19.11 -9.54 9.69
N VAL A 194 -19.96 -10.57 9.64
CA VAL A 194 -20.45 -11.25 10.86
C VAL A 194 -19.29 -11.81 11.67
N SER A 195 -19.41 -11.74 13.01
CA SER A 195 -18.40 -12.30 13.93
C SER A 195 -18.88 -13.59 14.57
N PHE A 196 -18.23 -14.70 14.28
CA PHE A 196 -18.48 -15.99 14.92
C PHE A 196 -17.32 -16.38 15.83
N LYS A 197 -17.64 -17.12 16.89
CA LYS A 197 -16.66 -17.71 17.81
C LYS A 197 -16.61 -19.22 17.61
N GLN A 198 -15.42 -19.78 17.47
CA GLN A 198 -15.26 -21.23 17.31
C GLN A 198 -15.75 -22.01 18.54
N THR A 199 -15.78 -21.37 19.71
CA THR A 199 -16.23 -21.96 20.99
C THR A 199 -17.74 -21.84 21.24
N ASP A 200 -18.52 -21.28 20.32
CA ASP A 200 -19.96 -21.16 20.45
C ASP A 200 -20.63 -22.54 20.59
N SER A 201 -21.54 -22.68 21.54
CA SER A 201 -22.19 -23.94 21.90
C SER A 201 -22.90 -24.62 20.73
N ARG A 202 -23.37 -23.85 19.75
CA ARG A 202 -24.10 -24.34 18.57
C ARG A 202 -23.24 -25.22 17.66
N TRP A 203 -21.93 -25.02 17.59
CA TRP A 203 -21.04 -25.72 16.66
C TRP A 203 -19.70 -26.18 17.24
N LYS A 204 -19.33 -25.79 18.46
CA LYS A 204 -18.00 -26.12 19.05
C LYS A 204 -17.67 -27.61 19.04
N ASN A 205 -18.69 -28.49 19.12
CA ASN A 205 -18.52 -29.94 19.17
C ASN A 205 -18.57 -30.63 17.78
N VAL A 206 -18.79 -29.86 16.72
CA VAL A 206 -18.82 -30.40 15.34
C VAL A 206 -17.41 -30.82 14.92
N THR A 207 -17.27 -32.05 14.46
CA THR A 207 -16.01 -32.62 14.01
C THR A 207 -15.58 -32.08 12.65
N LEU A 208 -14.28 -31.88 12.48
CA LEU A 208 -13.67 -31.41 11.23
C LEU A 208 -13.25 -32.62 10.37
N GLY A 209 -14.07 -32.95 9.38
CA GLY A 209 -13.88 -34.16 8.57
C GLY A 209 -13.81 -35.42 9.45
N THR A 210 -12.84 -36.29 9.14
CA THR A 210 -12.59 -37.56 9.88
C THR A 210 -11.49 -37.43 10.95
N SER A 211 -11.07 -36.21 11.26
CA SER A 211 -9.88 -35.96 12.12
C SER A 211 -10.07 -36.25 13.62
N GLY A 212 -11.30 -36.39 14.07
CA GLY A 212 -11.61 -36.41 15.50
C GLY A 212 -11.42 -35.08 16.23
N GLN A 213 -10.92 -34.04 15.53
CA GLN A 213 -10.81 -32.70 16.07
C GLN A 213 -12.10 -31.92 15.85
N THR A 214 -12.40 -30.97 16.73
CA THR A 214 -13.65 -30.21 16.66
C THR A 214 -13.40 -28.72 16.33
N ILE A 215 -14.48 -28.05 15.88
CA ILE A 215 -14.45 -26.60 15.62
C ILE A 215 -13.98 -25.86 16.89
N GLY A 216 -14.49 -26.22 18.06
CA GLY A 216 -14.11 -25.58 19.32
C GLY A 216 -12.61 -25.67 19.64
N LYS A 217 -11.95 -26.77 19.27
CA LYS A 217 -10.53 -27.00 19.55
C LYS A 217 -9.59 -26.33 18.54
N ILE A 218 -9.83 -26.56 17.25
CA ILE A 218 -8.90 -26.12 16.18
C ILE A 218 -9.58 -25.42 15.00
N GLY A 219 -10.86 -25.08 15.10
CA GLY A 219 -11.68 -24.61 13.99
C GLY A 219 -11.55 -23.11 13.66
N CYS A 220 -10.47 -22.42 14.05
CA CYS A 220 -10.30 -21.00 13.75
C CYS A 220 -10.35 -20.70 12.25
N ALA A 221 -9.70 -21.52 11.41
CA ALA A 221 -9.71 -21.35 9.96
C ALA A 221 -11.10 -21.60 9.36
N THR A 222 -11.81 -22.65 9.79
CA THR A 222 -13.19 -22.95 9.39
C THR A 222 -14.15 -21.82 9.74
N THR A 223 -14.01 -21.30 10.98
CA THR A 223 -14.83 -20.19 11.47
C THR A 223 -14.50 -18.88 10.73
N ALA A 224 -13.25 -18.63 10.40
CA ALA A 224 -12.83 -17.49 9.58
C ALA A 224 -13.40 -17.58 8.16
N LEU A 225 -13.35 -18.74 7.51
CA LEU A 225 -13.98 -18.98 6.22
C LEU A 225 -15.50 -18.80 6.27
N SER A 226 -16.16 -19.27 7.34
CA SER A 226 -17.59 -19.07 7.54
C SER A 226 -17.97 -17.57 7.58
N MET A 227 -17.18 -16.72 8.25
CA MET A 227 -17.40 -15.29 8.28
C MET A 227 -17.20 -14.62 6.92
N THR A 228 -16.12 -14.97 6.21
CA THR A 228 -15.83 -14.39 4.89
C THR A 228 -16.79 -14.86 3.81
N GLU A 229 -17.22 -16.13 3.84
CA GLU A 229 -18.22 -16.67 2.92
C GLU A 229 -19.62 -16.09 3.19
N SER A 230 -19.98 -15.87 4.47
CA SER A 230 -21.22 -15.18 4.81
C SER A 230 -21.27 -13.78 4.20
N TYR A 231 -20.14 -13.05 4.26
CA TYR A 231 -20.02 -11.71 3.67
C TYR A 231 -20.10 -11.76 2.14
N ARG A 232 -19.32 -12.66 1.50
CA ARG A 232 -19.27 -12.81 0.04
C ARG A 232 -20.61 -13.20 -0.56
N LEU A 233 -21.36 -14.08 0.11
CA LEU A 233 -22.63 -14.62 -0.37
C LEU A 233 -23.85 -13.78 0.02
N SER A 234 -23.66 -12.77 0.88
CA SER A 234 -24.72 -11.92 1.43
C SER A 234 -25.80 -12.70 2.20
N TYR A 235 -25.47 -13.88 2.71
CA TYR A 235 -26.30 -14.65 3.65
C TYR A 235 -25.44 -15.41 4.64
N THR A 236 -26.02 -15.75 5.79
CA THR A 236 -25.27 -16.39 6.88
C THR A 236 -24.92 -17.84 6.55
N VAL A 237 -23.61 -18.14 6.56
CA VAL A 237 -23.07 -19.52 6.51
C VAL A 237 -22.47 -19.80 7.88
N TYR A 238 -23.15 -20.57 8.71
CA TYR A 238 -22.64 -20.90 10.04
C TYR A 238 -21.41 -21.83 10.00
N PRO A 239 -20.55 -21.82 11.05
CA PRO A 239 -19.33 -22.64 11.09
C PRO A 239 -19.56 -24.16 10.92
N ASP A 240 -20.66 -24.71 11.43
CA ASP A 240 -21.05 -26.11 11.24
C ASP A 240 -21.43 -26.43 9.79
N ALA A 241 -22.17 -25.53 9.14
CA ALA A 241 -22.50 -25.63 7.73
C ALA A 241 -21.25 -25.49 6.86
N MET A 242 -20.34 -24.60 7.23
CA MET A 242 -19.05 -24.42 6.54
C MET A 242 -18.18 -25.67 6.69
N ALA A 243 -18.11 -26.28 7.88
CA ALA A 243 -17.35 -27.50 8.13
C ALA A 243 -17.78 -28.66 7.22
N LYS A 244 -19.06 -28.76 6.86
CA LYS A 244 -19.59 -29.79 5.93
C LYS A 244 -19.19 -29.55 4.48
N LYS A 245 -18.84 -28.32 4.09
CA LYS A 245 -18.44 -27.94 2.73
C LYS A 245 -16.95 -28.05 2.50
N LEU A 246 -16.14 -28.10 3.55
CA LEU A 246 -14.69 -28.09 3.48
C LEU A 246 -14.11 -29.51 3.57
N SER A 247 -12.95 -29.68 2.96
CA SER A 247 -12.13 -30.89 3.12
C SER A 247 -11.02 -30.63 4.14
N TYR A 248 -10.64 -31.68 4.87
CA TYR A 248 -9.66 -31.59 5.94
C TYR A 248 -8.62 -32.70 5.83
N THR A 249 -7.42 -32.41 6.31
CA THR A 249 -6.39 -33.44 6.55
C THR A 249 -6.81 -34.37 7.68
N SER A 250 -6.11 -35.50 7.85
CA SER A 250 -6.30 -36.40 8.99
C SER A 250 -6.11 -35.73 10.36
N GLY A 251 -5.32 -34.64 10.43
CA GLY A 251 -5.14 -33.81 11.64
C GLY A 251 -6.16 -32.67 11.79
N GLY A 252 -7.12 -32.52 10.87
CA GLY A 252 -8.16 -31.49 10.90
C GLY A 252 -7.74 -30.13 10.35
N ALA A 253 -6.58 -30.01 9.71
CA ALA A 253 -6.23 -28.80 8.97
C ALA A 253 -7.06 -28.69 7.70
N VAL A 254 -7.59 -27.50 7.42
CA VAL A 254 -8.44 -27.25 6.27
C VAL A 254 -7.62 -27.22 4.97
N TYR A 255 -8.13 -27.85 3.91
CA TYR A 255 -7.73 -27.56 2.54
C TYR A 255 -8.43 -26.28 2.09
N TRP A 256 -7.62 -25.25 1.74
CA TRP A 256 -8.17 -23.95 1.39
C TRP A 256 -8.97 -24.03 0.08
N PRO A 257 -10.16 -23.42 0.02
CA PRO A 257 -10.98 -23.44 -1.19
C PRO A 257 -10.29 -22.75 -2.38
N GLU A 258 -10.51 -23.31 -3.58
CA GLU A 258 -9.89 -22.79 -4.83
C GLU A 258 -10.32 -21.37 -5.19
N ASN A 259 -11.48 -20.92 -4.69
CA ASN A 259 -11.98 -19.56 -4.87
C ASN A 259 -11.30 -18.51 -3.98
N TYR A 260 -10.21 -18.89 -3.27
CA TYR A 260 -9.39 -17.98 -2.49
C TYR A 260 -7.98 -17.82 -3.08
N ASN A 261 -7.50 -16.59 -3.11
CA ASN A 261 -6.10 -16.29 -3.32
C ASN A 261 -5.34 -16.53 -2.00
N ILE A 262 -4.15 -17.12 -2.08
CA ILE A 262 -3.28 -17.37 -0.94
C ILE A 262 -1.99 -16.60 -1.16
N VAL A 263 -1.62 -15.74 -0.20
CA VAL A 263 -0.39 -14.96 -0.22
C VAL A 263 0.45 -15.30 0.99
N THR A 264 1.65 -15.82 0.78
CA THR A 264 2.63 -16.19 1.82
C THR A 264 3.77 -15.19 1.95
N ASP A 265 3.92 -14.30 0.96
CA ASP A 265 4.90 -13.23 1.01
C ASP A 265 4.52 -12.19 2.06
N SER A 266 5.40 -12.02 3.06
CA SER A 266 5.24 -11.05 4.16
C SER A 266 5.72 -9.65 3.80
N SER A 267 6.32 -9.45 2.61
CA SER A 267 6.73 -8.12 2.17
C SER A 267 5.49 -7.25 1.92
N ASP A 268 5.44 -6.10 2.58
CA ASP A 268 4.41 -5.08 2.37
C ASP A 268 2.94 -5.60 2.56
N TYR A 269 2.76 -6.63 3.40
CA TYR A 269 1.46 -7.29 3.57
C TYR A 269 0.35 -6.35 4.09
N LEU A 270 0.68 -5.30 4.86
CA LEU A 270 -0.33 -4.35 5.35
C LEU A 270 -0.92 -3.52 4.21
N ASN A 271 -0.12 -3.08 3.24
CA ASN A 271 -0.64 -2.41 2.04
C ASN A 271 -1.44 -3.36 1.14
N LYS A 272 -1.02 -4.63 1.03
CA LYS A 272 -1.82 -5.65 0.31
C LYS A 272 -3.18 -5.85 0.97
N ILE A 273 -3.23 -5.96 2.31
CA ILE A 273 -4.49 -6.06 3.07
C ILE A 273 -5.36 -4.83 2.82
N TYR A 274 -4.81 -3.61 2.92
CA TYR A 274 -5.55 -2.38 2.67
C TYR A 274 -6.15 -2.35 1.25
N SER A 275 -5.36 -2.74 0.24
CA SER A 275 -5.82 -2.81 -1.16
C SER A 275 -7.00 -3.78 -1.32
N VAL A 276 -6.94 -4.96 -0.68
CA VAL A 276 -8.03 -5.95 -0.71
C VAL A 276 -9.27 -5.43 0.00
N LEU A 277 -9.13 -4.83 1.19
CA LEU A 277 -10.24 -4.20 1.90
C LEU A 277 -10.87 -3.07 1.08
N SER A 278 -10.06 -2.26 0.39
CA SER A 278 -10.53 -1.18 -0.50
C SER A 278 -11.33 -1.69 -1.69
N SER A 279 -11.10 -2.94 -2.12
CA SER A 279 -11.92 -3.63 -3.13
C SER A 279 -13.20 -4.27 -2.55
N GLY A 280 -13.51 -4.02 -1.28
CA GLY A 280 -14.70 -4.54 -0.61
C GLY A 280 -14.58 -6.00 -0.15
N LYS A 281 -13.39 -6.57 -0.04
CA LYS A 281 -13.18 -7.97 0.33
C LYS A 281 -12.51 -8.07 1.72
N PRO A 282 -13.08 -8.83 2.68
CA PRO A 282 -12.41 -9.14 3.93
C PRO A 282 -11.23 -10.08 3.71
N VAL A 283 -10.26 -10.02 4.63
CA VAL A 283 -9.01 -10.81 4.53
C VAL A 283 -8.91 -11.76 5.72
N ILE A 284 -8.72 -13.05 5.46
CA ILE A 284 -8.30 -14.00 6.50
C ILE A 284 -6.78 -13.87 6.66
N LEU A 285 -6.30 -13.65 7.87
CA LEU A 285 -4.87 -13.62 8.18
C LEU A 285 -4.53 -14.71 9.20
N GLY A 286 -3.56 -15.53 8.84
CA GLY A 286 -2.97 -16.55 9.71
C GLY A 286 -1.59 -16.11 10.19
N ALA A 287 -1.33 -16.34 11.48
CA ALA A 287 -0.02 -16.13 12.07
C ALA A 287 0.33 -17.28 13.04
N LYS A 288 1.59 -17.35 13.44
CA LYS A 288 2.13 -18.36 14.34
C LYS A 288 2.63 -17.72 15.64
N ASN A 289 2.50 -18.45 16.72
CA ASN A 289 3.15 -18.08 17.98
C ASN A 289 4.58 -18.66 18.04
N ALA A 290 5.28 -18.43 19.14
CA ALA A 290 6.65 -18.91 19.34
C ALA A 290 6.77 -20.45 19.35
N SER A 291 5.71 -21.18 19.69
CA SER A 291 5.68 -22.66 19.64
C SER A 291 5.31 -23.20 18.25
N GLY A 292 5.08 -22.32 17.26
CA GLY A 292 4.69 -22.70 15.90
C GLY A 292 3.19 -22.96 15.73
N SER A 293 2.39 -22.84 16.78
CA SER A 293 0.92 -23.00 16.71
C SER A 293 0.31 -21.88 15.91
N GLN A 294 -0.63 -22.22 15.03
CA GLN A 294 -1.27 -21.28 14.10
C GLN A 294 -2.61 -20.82 14.63
N HIS A 295 -2.93 -19.54 14.39
CA HIS A 295 -4.29 -19.03 14.56
C HIS A 295 -4.67 -18.13 13.37
N TYR A 296 -5.98 -18.06 13.07
CA TYR A 296 -6.52 -17.31 11.95
C TYR A 296 -7.58 -16.33 12.43
N VAL A 297 -7.52 -15.10 11.92
CA VAL A 297 -8.49 -14.04 12.20
C VAL A 297 -9.00 -13.47 10.87
N VAL A 298 -10.13 -12.76 10.89
CA VAL A 298 -10.67 -12.06 9.73
C VAL A 298 -10.46 -10.55 9.91
N ILE A 299 -9.74 -9.92 9.01
CA ILE A 299 -9.58 -8.47 8.96
C ILE A 299 -10.80 -7.91 8.23
N THR A 300 -11.54 -7.05 8.90
CA THR A 300 -12.84 -6.52 8.46
C THR A 300 -12.81 -5.04 8.17
N GLY A 301 -11.70 -4.37 8.47
CA GLY A 301 -11.59 -2.94 8.24
C GLY A 301 -10.25 -2.37 8.67
N VAL A 302 -10.12 -1.08 8.45
CA VAL A 302 -8.99 -0.25 8.86
C VAL A 302 -9.52 1.10 9.33
N LEU A 303 -8.96 1.63 10.40
CA LEU A 303 -9.24 3.01 10.82
C LEU A 303 -8.53 3.99 9.90
N GLU A 304 -9.07 5.20 9.79
CA GLU A 304 -8.36 6.29 9.14
C GLU A 304 -7.02 6.51 9.84
N THR A 305 -5.94 6.50 9.06
CA THR A 305 -4.57 6.62 9.58
C THR A 305 -3.62 7.16 8.52
N SER A 306 -2.62 7.90 8.95
CA SER A 306 -1.53 8.35 8.07
C SER A 306 -0.52 7.26 7.73
N SER A 307 -0.51 6.15 8.50
CA SER A 307 0.44 5.04 8.29
C SER A 307 -0.19 3.73 8.69
N LEU A 308 -0.07 2.71 7.84
CA LEU A 308 -0.56 1.38 8.16
C LEU A 308 0.34 0.72 9.20
N THR A 309 -0.25 0.49 10.35
CA THR A 309 0.30 -0.34 11.42
C THR A 309 -0.72 -1.40 11.81
N PRO A 310 -0.32 -2.52 12.43
CA PRO A 310 -1.28 -3.54 12.86
C PRO A 310 -2.39 -2.99 13.77
N SER A 311 -2.15 -1.91 14.53
CA SER A 311 -3.17 -1.28 15.40
C SER A 311 -4.29 -0.58 14.63
N ALA A 312 -4.07 -0.19 13.37
CA ALA A 312 -5.11 0.43 12.55
C ALA A 312 -6.15 -0.59 12.05
N PHE A 313 -5.80 -1.87 11.94
CA PHE A 313 -6.70 -2.88 11.38
C PHE A 313 -7.66 -3.46 12.40
N ILE A 314 -8.93 -3.55 12.01
CA ILE A 314 -10.04 -4.12 12.77
C ILE A 314 -10.16 -5.60 12.42
N ILE A 315 -10.33 -6.46 13.44
CA ILE A 315 -10.44 -7.90 13.25
C ILE A 315 -11.66 -8.50 13.92
N ASN A 316 -12.17 -9.59 13.34
CA ASN A 316 -13.01 -10.58 13.99
C ASN A 316 -12.14 -11.81 14.32
N ASP A 317 -11.96 -12.11 15.61
CA ASP A 317 -11.16 -13.25 16.06
C ASP A 317 -12.07 -14.40 16.50
N PRO A 318 -12.01 -15.59 15.84
CA PRO A 318 -12.77 -16.77 16.22
C PRO A 318 -12.47 -17.30 17.63
N GLY A 319 -11.22 -17.13 18.08
CA GLY A 319 -10.72 -17.67 19.37
C GLY A 319 -10.76 -16.69 20.53
N SER A 320 -11.11 -15.40 20.29
CA SER A 320 -11.10 -14.39 21.36
C SER A 320 -12.27 -13.41 21.25
N PHE A 321 -12.84 -13.06 22.39
CA PHE A 321 -13.83 -11.99 22.49
C PHE A 321 -13.17 -10.61 22.68
N GLY A 322 -11.95 -10.54 23.20
CA GLY A 322 -11.26 -9.30 23.57
C GLY A 322 -10.34 -8.76 22.48
N ARG A 323 -9.90 -9.58 21.53
CA ARG A 323 -9.02 -9.13 20.43
C ARG A 323 -9.85 -8.55 19.29
N THR A 324 -9.76 -7.24 19.10
CA THR A 324 -10.48 -6.47 18.09
C THR A 324 -9.54 -5.73 17.12
N ARG A 325 -8.23 -5.76 17.40
CA ARG A 325 -7.17 -5.13 16.59
C ARG A 325 -6.10 -6.17 16.20
N LEU A 326 -5.56 -5.99 15.00
CA LEU A 326 -4.50 -6.86 14.49
C LEU A 326 -3.22 -6.81 15.37
N SER A 327 -2.94 -5.66 16.00
CA SER A 327 -1.81 -5.54 16.95
C SER A 327 -1.98 -6.44 18.17
N GLN A 328 -3.20 -6.57 18.71
CA GLN A 328 -3.49 -7.46 19.83
C GLN A 328 -3.33 -8.93 19.42
N PHE A 329 -3.69 -9.26 18.17
CA PHE A 329 -3.47 -10.59 17.62
C PHE A 329 -1.97 -10.91 17.51
N PHE A 330 -1.17 -9.96 16.99
CA PHE A 330 0.28 -10.15 16.85
C PHE A 330 1.04 -10.14 18.18
N SER A 331 0.45 -9.67 19.27
CA SER A 331 1.06 -9.85 20.61
C SER A 331 1.14 -11.33 20.99
N ASP A 332 0.17 -12.15 20.59
CA ASP A 332 0.14 -13.59 20.91
C ASP A 332 0.71 -14.46 19.77
N TYR A 333 0.57 -14.00 18.51
CA TYR A 333 0.99 -14.70 17.29
C TYR A 333 1.87 -13.78 16.43
N PRO A 334 3.14 -13.50 16.81
CA PRO A 334 3.96 -12.47 16.19
C PRO A 334 4.47 -12.78 14.77
N TYR A 335 4.38 -14.04 14.33
CA TYR A 335 4.97 -14.44 13.06
C TYR A 335 3.88 -14.59 11.98
N PHE A 336 3.86 -13.64 11.03
CA PHE A 336 3.00 -13.74 9.84
C PHE A 336 3.22 -15.09 9.14
N TYR A 337 2.14 -15.74 8.76
CA TYR A 337 2.20 -17.02 8.07
C TYR A 337 1.63 -16.94 6.65
N LYS A 338 0.42 -16.45 6.50
CA LYS A 338 -0.24 -16.22 5.22
C LYS A 338 -1.46 -15.31 5.36
N MET A 339 -1.90 -14.76 4.24
CA MET A 339 -3.22 -14.15 4.15
C MET A 339 -4.01 -14.74 2.98
N LEU A 340 -5.34 -14.70 3.09
CA LEU A 340 -6.26 -15.21 2.08
C LEU A 340 -7.43 -14.26 1.88
N TYR A 341 -7.91 -14.18 0.64
CA TYR A 341 -9.09 -13.40 0.28
C TYR A 341 -9.78 -14.01 -0.94
N SER A 342 -11.10 -13.83 -1.07
CA SER A 342 -11.86 -14.37 -2.21
C SER A 342 -11.37 -13.79 -3.55
N LYS A 343 -11.38 -14.62 -4.58
CA LYS A 343 -11.08 -14.21 -5.96
C LYS A 343 -12.10 -13.23 -6.51
#